data_d84a157ae0931bbfbb0257ac4ad31f38
#
_entry.id   d84a157ae0931bbfbb0257ac4ad31f38
#
_cell.length_a   1.000
_cell.length_b   1.000
_cell.length_c   1.000
_cell.angle_alpha   90.00
_cell.angle_beta   90.00
_cell.angle_gamma   90.00
#
_symmetry.space_group_name_H-M   'P 1'
#
loop_
_entity.id
_entity.type
_entity.pdbx_description
1 polymer ?
#
loop_
_entity_poly.entity_id
_entity_poly.type
_entity_poly.pdbx_seq_one_letter_code
_entity_poly.pdbx_strand_id
1 'polypeptide(L)'
;MEMKDLRVEPKLTGYLFSKASRCKVPLSGTFELSPECNFRCGMCYVRKTHQEVQCHPRAMLTIDQWVAIAKQARAEGMLYLLLTGGEPLLWPDFWELYEILSKMGFLISINTNGSLIDEHVVEKWKQMPPTRINITLYGAGDQSYERLCHAKG
;
A
#
# COMPACT_ATOMS: atom_id res chain seq x y z
N MET A 1 28.42 -3.10 23.30
CA MET A 1 28.06 -2.15 22.19
C MET A 1 26.56 -1.94 22.30
N GLU A 2 26.16 -0.86 22.98
CA GLU A 2 24.75 -0.53 23.17
C GLU A 2 24.10 -0.24 21.81
N MET A 3 23.07 -1.00 21.47
CA MET A 3 22.21 -0.69 20.34
C MET A 3 21.48 0.62 20.65
N LYS A 4 21.98 1.73 20.10
CA LYS A 4 21.24 2.98 20.09
C LYS A 4 19.87 2.74 19.44
N ASP A 5 18.82 3.08 20.18
CA ASP A 5 17.43 2.98 19.72
C ASP A 5 17.24 3.79 18.43
N LEU A 6 17.15 3.09 17.29
CA LEU A 6 17.00 3.68 15.96
C LEU A 6 15.56 4.19 15.70
N ARG A 7 14.71 4.23 16.73
CA ARG A 7 13.30 4.66 16.65
C ARG A 7 13.09 6.11 17.04
N VAL A 8 13.97 7.00 16.63
CA VAL A 8 13.68 8.43 16.77
C VAL A 8 12.82 8.83 15.55
N GLU A 9 11.51 8.81 15.72
CA GLU A 9 10.62 9.47 14.75
C GLU A 9 11.08 10.93 14.60
N PRO A 10 11.11 11.45 13.36
CA PRO A 10 11.42 12.86 13.16
C PRO A 10 10.52 13.72 14.04
N LYS A 11 11.08 14.66 14.78
CA LYS A 11 10.33 15.53 15.71
C LYS A 11 9.11 16.18 15.06
N LEU A 12 9.21 16.50 13.76
CA LEU A 12 8.11 17.07 12.98
C LEU A 12 6.96 16.06 12.80
N THR A 13 7.25 14.81 12.45
CA THR A 13 6.23 13.77 12.29
C THR A 13 5.48 13.52 13.59
N GLY A 14 6.21 13.34 14.69
CA GLY A 14 5.61 13.17 16.02
C GLY A 14 4.73 14.37 16.42
N TYR A 15 5.17 15.59 16.15
CA TYR A 15 4.38 16.81 16.37
C TYR A 15 3.09 16.81 15.53
N LEU A 16 3.18 16.49 14.24
CA LEU A 16 2.02 16.45 13.33
C LEU A 16 0.98 15.43 13.79
N PHE A 17 1.40 14.20 14.11
CA PHE A 17 0.49 13.17 14.62
C PHE A 17 -0.15 13.56 15.94
N SER A 18 0.61 14.13 16.87
CA SER A 18 0.09 14.62 18.16
C SER A 18 -0.93 15.76 17.96
N LYS A 19 -0.64 16.70 17.06
CA LYS A 19 -1.56 17.79 16.73
C LYS A 19 -2.83 17.28 16.07
N ALA A 20 -2.69 16.40 15.06
CA ALA A 20 -3.81 15.80 14.34
C ALA A 20 -4.73 15.02 15.28
N SER A 21 -4.17 14.21 16.18
CA SER A 21 -4.94 13.48 17.20
C SER A 21 -5.76 14.42 18.09
N ARG A 22 -5.15 15.50 18.58
CA ARG A 22 -5.87 16.50 19.41
C ARG A 22 -6.99 17.21 18.64
N CYS A 23 -6.76 17.50 17.35
CA CYS A 23 -7.71 18.16 16.47
C CYS A 23 -8.71 17.19 15.81
N LYS A 24 -8.60 15.88 16.07
CA LYS A 24 -9.40 14.80 15.44
C LYS A 24 -9.32 14.82 13.91
N VAL A 25 -8.14 15.15 13.37
CA VAL A 25 -7.85 15.13 11.93
C VAL A 25 -7.33 13.75 11.55
N PRO A 26 -7.90 13.08 10.52
CA PRO A 26 -7.43 11.80 10.03
C PRO A 26 -6.14 11.98 9.20
N LEU A 27 -4.99 12.16 9.87
CA LEU A 27 -3.73 12.48 9.20
C LEU A 27 -3.22 11.37 8.28
N SER A 28 -3.56 10.11 8.58
CA SER A 28 -3.16 8.94 7.80
C SER A 28 -4.33 8.02 7.53
N GLY A 29 -4.27 7.31 6.40
CA GLY A 29 -5.28 6.32 6.02
C GLY A 29 -4.70 5.23 5.13
N THR A 30 -5.49 4.19 4.92
CA THR A 30 -5.12 3.03 4.11
C THR A 30 -6.19 2.77 3.06
N PHE A 31 -5.79 2.59 1.81
CA PHE A 31 -6.63 2.09 0.73
C PHE A 31 -6.24 0.66 0.41
N GLU A 32 -7.13 -0.28 0.68
CA GLU A 32 -7.02 -1.68 0.27
C GLU A 32 -7.71 -1.84 -1.10
N LEU A 33 -6.92 -1.69 -2.19
CA LEU A 33 -7.45 -1.53 -3.54
C LEU A 33 -8.17 -2.76 -4.04
N SER A 34 -7.63 -3.94 -3.76
CA SER A 34 -8.20 -5.23 -4.16
C SER A 34 -7.75 -6.33 -3.20
N PRO A 35 -8.60 -7.32 -2.88
CA PRO A 35 -8.19 -8.51 -2.14
C PRO A 35 -7.44 -9.53 -3.01
N GLU A 36 -7.32 -9.28 -4.32
CA GLU A 36 -6.61 -10.17 -5.24
C GLU A 36 -5.12 -10.16 -4.98
N CYS A 37 -4.49 -11.35 -4.99
CA CYS A 37 -3.05 -11.51 -4.82
C CYS A 37 -2.54 -12.70 -5.63
N ASN A 38 -1.38 -12.57 -6.20
CA ASN A 38 -0.67 -13.65 -6.89
C ASN A 38 0.03 -14.63 -5.92
N PHE A 39 0.19 -14.27 -4.63
CA PHE A 39 0.65 -15.17 -3.57
C PHE A 39 -0.52 -15.81 -2.81
N ARG A 40 -0.25 -16.96 -2.16
CA ARG A 40 -1.25 -17.73 -1.38
C ARG A 40 -0.78 -17.95 0.06
N CYS A 41 -0.29 -16.88 0.69
CA CYS A 41 0.27 -16.95 2.04
C CYS A 41 -0.74 -17.54 3.03
N GLY A 42 -0.33 -18.56 3.78
CA GLY A 42 -1.21 -19.28 4.71
C GLY A 42 -1.72 -18.42 5.87
N MET A 43 -0.99 -17.35 6.24
CA MET A 43 -1.37 -16.41 7.30
C MET A 43 -2.16 -15.19 6.79
N CYS A 44 -2.42 -15.07 5.48
CA CYS A 44 -3.06 -13.89 4.91
C CYS A 44 -4.55 -13.85 5.22
N TYR A 45 -5.02 -12.73 5.79
CA TYR A 45 -6.43 -12.50 6.13
C TYR A 45 -7.24 -11.83 4.99
N VAL A 46 -6.57 -11.27 3.98
CA VAL A 46 -7.20 -10.47 2.91
C VAL A 46 -7.37 -11.27 1.61
N ARG A 47 -6.40 -12.12 1.31
CA ARG A 47 -6.23 -12.74 0.00
C ARG A 47 -7.49 -13.43 -0.54
N LYS A 48 -7.83 -13.09 -1.79
CA LYS A 48 -8.75 -13.83 -2.65
C LYS A 48 -8.09 -14.15 -3.99
N THR A 49 -8.58 -15.19 -4.65
CA THR A 49 -8.23 -15.50 -6.03
C THR A 49 -8.97 -14.58 -6.99
N HIS A 50 -8.48 -14.45 -8.23
CA HIS A 50 -9.18 -13.71 -9.28
C HIS A 50 -10.64 -14.17 -9.45
N GLN A 51 -10.89 -15.48 -9.46
CA GLN A 51 -12.24 -16.06 -9.55
C GLN A 51 -13.15 -15.64 -8.38
N GLU A 52 -12.63 -15.68 -7.15
CA GLU A 52 -13.40 -15.27 -5.96
C GLU A 52 -13.75 -13.77 -6.00
N VAL A 53 -12.88 -12.94 -6.55
CA VAL A 53 -13.15 -11.50 -6.74
C VAL A 53 -14.22 -11.29 -7.82
N GLN A 54 -14.13 -12.00 -8.94
CA GLN A 54 -15.12 -11.94 -10.01
C GLN A 54 -16.52 -12.37 -9.59
N CYS A 55 -16.63 -13.34 -8.67
CA CYS A 55 -17.93 -13.78 -8.12
C CYS A 55 -18.63 -12.72 -7.25
N HIS A 56 -17.89 -11.70 -6.79
CA HIS A 56 -18.42 -10.63 -5.92
C HIS A 56 -18.06 -9.23 -6.42
N PRO A 57 -18.44 -8.84 -7.66
CA PRO A 57 -18.00 -7.60 -8.29
C PRO A 57 -18.44 -6.32 -7.54
N ARG A 58 -19.48 -6.41 -6.68
CA ARG A 58 -19.93 -5.27 -5.86
C ARG A 58 -18.96 -4.89 -4.73
N ALA A 59 -17.98 -5.73 -4.45
CA ALA A 59 -17.00 -5.48 -3.39
C ALA A 59 -15.82 -4.59 -3.85
N MET A 60 -15.71 -4.32 -5.16
CA MET A 60 -14.59 -3.56 -5.71
C MET A 60 -15.02 -2.12 -6.04
N LEU A 61 -14.27 -1.16 -5.51
CA LEU A 61 -14.46 0.24 -5.87
C LEU A 61 -13.82 0.53 -7.23
N THR A 62 -14.49 1.39 -8.00
CA THR A 62 -13.94 1.94 -9.24
C THR A 62 -12.91 3.02 -8.93
N ILE A 63 -12.10 3.38 -9.94
CA ILE A 63 -11.13 4.49 -9.80
C ILE A 63 -11.83 5.80 -9.38
N ASP A 64 -12.98 6.11 -9.98
CA ASP A 64 -13.74 7.33 -9.65
C ASP A 64 -14.20 7.35 -8.19
N GLN A 65 -14.61 6.19 -7.67
CA GLN A 65 -14.99 6.05 -6.26
C GLN A 65 -13.80 6.24 -5.33
N TRP A 66 -12.64 5.65 -5.66
CA TRP A 66 -11.40 5.86 -4.92
C TRP A 66 -10.96 7.32 -4.93
N VAL A 67 -11.05 7.98 -6.08
CA VAL A 67 -10.74 9.42 -6.21
C VAL A 67 -11.71 10.27 -5.39
N ALA A 68 -13.01 9.94 -5.38
CA ALA A 68 -14.00 10.66 -4.57
C ALA A 68 -13.70 10.52 -3.06
N ILE A 69 -13.35 9.31 -2.59
CA ILE A 69 -12.94 9.06 -1.20
C ILE A 69 -11.66 9.84 -0.88
N ALA A 70 -10.68 9.80 -1.79
CA ALA A 70 -9.42 10.51 -1.60
C ALA A 70 -9.60 12.04 -1.49
N LYS A 71 -10.48 12.63 -2.30
CA LYS A 71 -10.83 14.07 -2.22
C LYS A 71 -11.42 14.42 -0.85
N GLN A 72 -12.35 13.61 -0.34
CA GLN A 72 -12.94 13.82 0.98
C GLN A 72 -11.86 13.67 2.08
N ALA A 73 -11.08 12.59 2.04
CA ALA A 73 -10.00 12.36 3.01
C ALA A 73 -8.98 13.51 3.01
N ARG A 74 -8.63 14.03 1.84
CA ARG A 74 -7.71 15.18 1.70
C ARG A 74 -8.31 16.45 2.28
N ALA A 75 -9.61 16.70 2.06
CA ALA A 75 -10.32 17.85 2.61
C ALA A 75 -10.37 17.82 4.15
N GLU A 76 -10.48 16.61 4.74
CA GLU A 76 -10.41 16.38 6.20
C GLU A 76 -8.98 16.43 6.76
N GLY A 77 -7.96 16.65 5.93
CA GLY A 77 -6.57 16.86 6.36
C GLY A 77 -5.67 15.64 6.26
N MET A 78 -6.11 14.55 5.61
CA MET A 78 -5.26 13.38 5.38
C MET A 78 -4.05 13.77 4.52
N LEU A 79 -2.88 13.34 4.96
CA LEU A 79 -1.61 13.59 4.30
C LEU A 79 -0.90 12.29 3.91
N TYR A 80 -0.86 11.32 4.82
CA TYR A 80 -0.19 10.04 4.62
C TYR A 80 -1.19 9.01 4.13
N LEU A 81 -0.90 8.39 2.98
CA LEU A 81 -1.76 7.37 2.39
C LEU A 81 -0.96 6.11 2.13
N LEU A 82 -1.45 4.99 2.68
CA LEU A 82 -0.93 3.67 2.39
C LEU A 82 -1.78 3.01 1.31
N LEU A 83 -1.17 2.59 0.21
CA LEU A 83 -1.79 1.73 -0.80
C LEU A 83 -1.39 0.28 -0.53
N THR A 84 -2.39 -0.59 -0.44
CA THR A 84 -2.24 -2.01 -0.12
C THR A 84 -3.43 -2.81 -0.65
N GLY A 85 -3.62 -4.02 -0.14
CA GLY A 85 -4.68 -4.96 -0.49
C GLY A 85 -4.14 -6.38 -0.41
N GLY A 86 -4.48 -7.24 -1.37
CA GLY A 86 -3.76 -8.46 -1.64
C GLY A 86 -2.39 -8.11 -2.23
N GLU A 87 -2.32 -7.88 -3.54
CA GLU A 87 -1.16 -7.26 -4.19
C GLU A 87 -1.63 -6.02 -4.97
N PRO A 88 -1.32 -4.81 -4.53
CA PRO A 88 -1.85 -3.60 -5.15
C PRO A 88 -1.43 -3.43 -6.62
N LEU A 89 -0.24 -3.91 -7.02
CA LEU A 89 0.23 -3.83 -8.40
C LEU A 89 -0.53 -4.73 -9.38
N LEU A 90 -1.36 -5.66 -8.89
CA LEU A 90 -2.28 -6.44 -9.72
C LEU A 90 -3.55 -5.66 -10.11
N TRP A 91 -3.88 -4.62 -9.35
CA TRP A 91 -5.09 -3.86 -9.65
C TRP A 91 -4.90 -3.08 -10.96
N PRO A 92 -5.79 -3.27 -11.97
CA PRO A 92 -5.56 -2.75 -13.33
C PRO A 92 -5.35 -1.23 -13.37
N ASP A 93 -6.10 -0.49 -12.54
CA ASP A 93 -6.08 0.96 -12.54
C ASP A 93 -5.08 1.55 -11.51
N PHE A 94 -4.15 0.72 -11.00
CA PHE A 94 -3.20 1.13 -9.96
C PHE A 94 -2.41 2.38 -10.35
N TRP A 95 -1.85 2.40 -11.54
CA TRP A 95 -0.97 3.50 -11.98
C TRP A 95 -1.72 4.80 -12.20
N GLU A 96 -2.93 4.72 -12.76
CA GLU A 96 -3.78 5.90 -12.95
C GLU A 96 -4.19 6.49 -11.60
N LEU A 97 -4.66 5.66 -10.67
CA LEU A 97 -5.00 6.11 -9.32
C LEU A 97 -3.77 6.67 -8.60
N TYR A 98 -2.62 5.98 -8.68
CA TYR A 98 -1.37 6.42 -8.04
C TYR A 98 -0.96 7.82 -8.52
N GLU A 99 -1.04 8.08 -9.82
CA GLU A 99 -0.72 9.38 -10.41
C GLU A 99 -1.69 10.47 -9.90
N ILE A 100 -2.99 10.19 -9.89
CA ILE A 100 -4.00 11.13 -9.38
C ILE A 100 -3.74 11.45 -7.90
N LEU A 101 -3.53 10.44 -7.07
CA LEU A 101 -3.28 10.61 -5.64
C LEU A 101 -1.98 11.39 -5.37
N SER A 102 -0.94 11.13 -6.14
CA SER A 102 0.33 11.87 -6.06
C SER A 102 0.14 13.35 -6.41
N LYS A 103 -0.61 13.66 -7.49
CA LYS A 103 -0.96 15.03 -7.87
C LYS A 103 -1.84 15.73 -6.83
N MET A 104 -2.63 14.99 -6.07
CA MET A 104 -3.40 15.53 -4.95
C MET A 104 -2.53 15.87 -3.73
N GLY A 105 -1.24 15.55 -3.75
CA GLY A 105 -0.27 15.87 -2.70
C GLY A 105 -0.28 14.91 -1.51
N PHE A 106 -0.73 13.67 -1.68
CA PHE A 106 -0.54 12.63 -0.68
C PHE A 106 0.92 12.16 -0.61
N LEU A 107 1.39 11.92 0.60
CA LEU A 107 2.63 11.19 0.87
C LEU A 107 2.32 9.69 0.84
N ILE A 108 2.54 9.08 -0.33
CA ILE A 108 2.11 7.70 -0.60
C ILE A 108 3.15 6.71 -0.13
N SER A 109 2.72 5.72 0.65
CA SER A 109 3.46 4.48 0.92
C SER A 109 2.77 3.31 0.23
N ILE A 110 3.55 2.29 -0.16
CA ILE A 110 3.03 1.11 -0.85
C ILE A 110 3.47 -0.13 -0.08
N ASN A 111 2.52 -1.02 0.24
CA ASN A 111 2.83 -2.37 0.70
C ASN A 111 2.65 -3.35 -0.46
N THR A 112 3.69 -4.08 -0.79
CA THR A 112 3.70 -5.06 -1.89
C THR A 112 4.48 -6.32 -1.49
N ASN A 113 4.17 -7.44 -2.12
CA ASN A 113 4.98 -8.65 -1.99
C ASN A 113 6.28 -8.58 -2.83
N GLY A 114 6.40 -7.56 -3.69
CA GLY A 114 7.58 -7.26 -4.49
C GLY A 114 7.72 -8.07 -5.79
N SER A 115 6.94 -9.13 -6.00
CA SER A 115 7.10 -10.04 -7.14
C SER A 115 6.79 -9.44 -8.51
N LEU A 116 6.10 -8.31 -8.53
CA LEU A 116 5.72 -7.58 -9.75
C LEU A 116 6.59 -6.35 -10.01
N ILE A 117 7.63 -6.14 -9.20
CA ILE A 117 8.56 -5.03 -9.39
C ILE A 117 9.57 -5.41 -10.46
N ASP A 118 9.33 -4.94 -11.66
CA ASP A 118 10.20 -5.04 -12.83
C ASP A 118 10.84 -3.68 -13.19
N GLU A 119 11.60 -3.63 -14.26
CA GLU A 119 12.23 -2.40 -14.74
C GLU A 119 11.21 -1.30 -15.08
N HIS A 120 10.03 -1.68 -15.60
CA HIS A 120 8.96 -0.74 -15.94
C HIS A 120 8.38 -0.07 -14.69
N VAL A 121 8.13 -0.87 -13.65
CA VAL A 121 7.67 -0.37 -12.33
C VAL A 121 8.70 0.56 -11.72
N VAL A 122 9.99 0.19 -11.78
CA VAL A 122 11.09 1.02 -11.28
C VAL A 122 11.17 2.36 -12.03
N GLU A 123 11.05 2.35 -13.36
CA GLU A 123 11.06 3.59 -14.15
C GLU A 123 9.87 4.51 -13.83
N LYS A 124 8.68 3.95 -13.63
CA LYS A 124 7.52 4.75 -13.19
C LYS A 124 7.75 5.39 -11.82
N TRP A 125 8.32 4.65 -10.88
CA TRP A 125 8.62 5.19 -9.54
C TRP A 125 9.79 6.18 -9.54
N LYS A 126 10.75 6.08 -10.47
CA LYS A 126 11.77 7.13 -10.64
C LYS A 126 11.17 8.47 -11.08
N GLN A 127 10.16 8.43 -11.94
CA GLN A 127 9.47 9.65 -12.41
C GLN A 127 8.58 10.25 -11.31
N MET A 128 7.94 9.40 -10.51
CA MET A 128 7.02 9.81 -9.46
C MET A 128 7.24 8.91 -8.22
N PRO A 129 8.25 9.20 -7.40
CA PRO A 129 8.64 8.31 -6.31
C PRO A 129 7.62 8.29 -5.18
N PRO A 130 7.25 7.10 -4.67
CA PRO A 130 6.51 7.00 -3.42
C PRO A 130 7.40 7.42 -2.24
N THR A 131 6.78 7.84 -1.15
CA THR A 131 7.50 8.18 0.08
C THR A 131 8.18 6.96 0.68
N ARG A 132 7.55 5.77 0.53
CA ARG A 132 8.07 4.50 1.03
C ARG A 132 7.50 3.32 0.24
N ILE A 133 8.32 2.31 0.03
CA ILE A 133 7.91 0.99 -0.45
C ILE A 133 8.26 -0.01 0.66
N ASN A 134 7.26 -0.71 1.15
CA ASN A 134 7.42 -1.80 2.12
C ASN A 134 7.26 -3.12 1.38
N ILE A 135 8.32 -3.89 1.33
CA ILE A 135 8.33 -5.23 0.72
C ILE A 135 8.38 -6.26 1.84
N THR A 136 7.47 -7.22 1.81
CA THR A 136 7.45 -8.29 2.81
C THR A 136 8.47 -9.35 2.42
N LEU A 137 9.44 -9.61 3.28
CA LEU A 137 10.42 -10.67 3.12
C LEU A 137 10.03 -11.87 3.99
N TYR A 138 9.68 -12.98 3.36
CA TYR A 138 9.24 -14.20 4.04
C TYR A 138 10.38 -15.23 4.28
N GLY A 139 11.55 -14.99 3.72
CA GLY A 139 12.72 -15.88 3.88
C GLY A 139 13.83 -15.55 2.89
N ALA A 140 14.93 -16.28 3.02
CA ALA A 140 16.14 -16.07 2.22
C ALA A 140 16.21 -16.94 0.95
N GLY A 141 15.14 -17.64 0.59
CA GLY A 141 15.13 -18.49 -0.62
C GLY A 141 13.80 -19.18 -0.88
N ASP A 142 13.71 -19.78 -2.06
CA ASP A 142 12.51 -20.40 -2.65
C ASP A 142 11.75 -21.33 -1.70
N GLN A 143 12.46 -22.21 -0.97
CA GLN A 143 11.81 -23.15 -0.05
C GLN A 143 10.95 -22.46 1.03
N SER A 144 11.42 -21.31 1.54
CA SER A 144 10.66 -20.53 2.54
C SER A 144 9.43 -19.92 1.90
N TYR A 145 9.56 -19.37 0.69
CA TYR A 145 8.46 -18.79 -0.07
C TYR A 145 7.44 -19.86 -0.48
N GLU A 146 7.88 -20.99 -1.02
CA GLU A 146 7.00 -22.11 -1.40
C GLU A 146 6.18 -22.61 -0.21
N ARG A 147 6.83 -22.77 0.95
CA ARG A 147 6.16 -23.24 2.17
C ARG A 147 5.16 -22.25 2.74
N LEU A 148 5.48 -20.95 2.76
CA LEU A 148 4.68 -19.90 3.42
C LEU A 148 3.70 -19.22 2.49
N CYS A 149 4.12 -18.98 1.25
CA CYS A 149 3.39 -18.15 0.28
C CYS A 149 2.87 -18.95 -0.91
N HIS A 150 3.26 -20.24 -1.02
CA HIS A 150 2.98 -21.08 -2.18
C HIS A 150 3.39 -20.42 -3.51
N ALA A 151 4.53 -19.72 -3.49
CA ALA A 151 5.14 -19.03 -4.62
C ALA A 151 6.66 -19.19 -4.55
N LYS A 152 7.34 -18.94 -5.66
CA LYS A 152 8.80 -18.82 -5.68
C LYS A 152 9.20 -17.41 -5.25
N GLY A 153 10.29 -17.29 -4.48
CA GLY A 153 10.81 -16.02 -3.99
C GLY A 153 11.82 -15.39 -4.93
#